data_dcb19aec7a5f08276fca6f04b925249a
#
_entry.id   dcb19aec7a5f08276fca6f04b925249a
#
_cell.length_a   1.000
_cell.length_b   1.000
_cell.length_c   1.000
_cell.angle_alpha   90.00
_cell.angle_beta   90.00
_cell.angle_gamma   90.00
#
_symmetry.space_group_name_H-M   'P 1'
#
loop_
_entity.id
_entity.type
_entity.pdbx_description
1 polymer ?
#
loop_
_entity_poly.entity_id
_entity_poly.type
_entity_poly.pdbx_seq_one_letter_code
_entity_poly.pdbx_strand_id
1 'polypeptide(L)'
;MKLRVSAVQYHLHTINSFKEFENQVTHYVKTAAEFKSDFILFPEFITTQLMSIDSDNIFSSINQLPQFTEQYYNLFSSLAKETNTHIIGGTHVIEENGKLYNVAHMFYPDGRIGKQPKLHITPTEVDEWNITPGEGLQVFPLSKGTVAVLTCYDIEFPEIVRMAKAMGADVIFCPSCTDDSHGFHRVRYSCHARTIENQVYVVTTGTVGALPTVDFMRANYGQAAVITPNDVPFPQRGIMIEGDINNDMIVTADLDLDLLYEVREKGSVTTWRDRRVDLYPDFEELVKIKNELIG
;
A
#
# COMPACT_ATOMS: atom_id res chain seq x y z
N MET A 1 6.59 -21.10 8.45
CA MET A 1 6.59 -19.79 9.14
C MET A 1 5.37 -19.00 8.65
N LYS A 2 4.48 -18.60 9.57
CA LYS A 2 3.24 -17.91 9.19
C LYS A 2 3.27 -16.45 9.64
N LEU A 3 2.74 -15.58 8.79
CA LEU A 3 2.59 -14.16 9.01
C LEU A 3 1.10 -13.82 8.89
N ARG A 4 0.46 -13.41 9.98
CA ARG A 4 -0.96 -12.99 9.94
C ARG A 4 -1.07 -11.53 9.57
N VAL A 5 -1.85 -11.23 8.55
CA VAL A 5 -2.06 -9.87 8.06
C VAL A 5 -3.53 -9.51 8.10
N SER A 6 -3.83 -8.26 8.47
CA SER A 6 -5.16 -7.66 8.36
C SER A 6 -5.10 -6.45 7.45
N ALA A 7 -6.01 -6.36 6.48
CA ALA A 7 -6.17 -5.21 5.60
C ALA A 7 -7.50 -4.53 5.90
N VAL A 8 -7.44 -3.24 6.19
CA VAL A 8 -8.59 -2.41 6.57
C VAL A 8 -9.15 -1.73 5.33
N GLN A 9 -10.39 -2.06 4.94
CA GLN A 9 -11.18 -1.25 4.01
C GLN A 9 -11.73 -0.05 4.79
N TYR A 10 -11.03 1.08 4.71
CA TYR A 10 -11.28 2.23 5.56
C TYR A 10 -12.40 3.11 5.01
N HIS A 11 -13.46 3.29 5.80
CA HIS A 11 -14.59 4.12 5.41
C HIS A 11 -14.32 5.60 5.70
N LEU A 12 -14.20 6.38 4.64
CA LEU A 12 -14.13 7.84 4.72
C LEU A 12 -15.52 8.43 4.95
N HIS A 13 -15.65 9.27 5.94
CA HIS A 13 -16.81 10.09 6.23
C HIS A 13 -16.39 11.40 6.89
N THR A 14 -17.24 12.41 6.85
CA THR A 14 -16.97 13.71 7.48
C THR A 14 -16.80 13.55 8.99
N ILE A 15 -15.77 14.17 9.53
CA ILE A 15 -15.48 14.24 10.97
C ILE A 15 -15.31 15.69 11.41
N ASN A 16 -15.49 15.95 12.72
CA ASN A 16 -15.43 17.29 13.30
C ASN A 16 -14.19 17.52 14.16
N SER A 17 -13.38 16.50 14.38
CA SER A 17 -12.18 16.59 15.22
C SER A 17 -11.19 15.48 14.94
N PHE A 18 -9.91 15.73 15.25
CA PHE A 18 -8.89 14.69 15.24
C PHE A 18 -9.25 13.52 16.16
N LYS A 19 -10.01 13.78 17.25
CA LYS A 19 -10.44 12.71 18.16
C LYS A 19 -11.39 11.71 17.52
N GLU A 20 -12.22 12.12 16.57
CA GLU A 20 -13.08 11.20 15.81
C GLU A 20 -12.24 10.31 14.90
N PHE A 21 -11.25 10.87 14.20
CA PHE A 21 -10.26 10.08 13.43
C PHE A 21 -9.51 9.07 14.31
N GLU A 22 -8.99 9.53 15.47
CA GLU A 22 -8.31 8.69 16.46
C GLU A 22 -9.20 7.52 16.91
N ASN A 23 -10.47 7.79 17.23
CA ASN A 23 -11.41 6.76 17.66
C ASN A 23 -11.64 5.71 16.57
N GLN A 24 -11.82 6.13 15.33
CA GLN A 24 -12.03 5.24 14.19
C GLN A 24 -10.79 4.36 13.92
N VAL A 25 -9.61 4.97 13.84
CA VAL A 25 -8.35 4.24 13.67
C VAL A 25 -8.13 3.25 14.82
N THR A 26 -8.36 3.69 16.07
CA THR A 26 -8.22 2.84 17.25
C THR A 26 -9.16 1.64 17.21
N HIS A 27 -10.40 1.82 16.75
CA HIS A 27 -11.35 0.73 16.59
C HIS A 27 -10.82 -0.34 15.64
N TYR A 28 -10.36 0.04 14.43
CA TYR A 28 -9.81 -0.91 13.46
C TYR A 28 -8.56 -1.61 14.00
N VAL A 29 -7.64 -0.87 14.59
CA VAL A 29 -6.39 -1.45 15.12
C VAL A 29 -6.69 -2.47 16.21
N LYS A 30 -7.56 -2.13 17.19
CA LYS A 30 -7.89 -3.03 18.28
C LYS A 30 -8.64 -4.26 17.77
N THR A 31 -9.59 -4.10 16.86
CA THR A 31 -10.29 -5.22 16.23
C THR A 31 -9.32 -6.16 15.50
N ALA A 32 -8.42 -5.62 14.67
CA ALA A 32 -7.43 -6.43 13.96
C ALA A 32 -6.44 -7.12 14.93
N ALA A 33 -6.09 -6.47 16.04
CA ALA A 33 -5.22 -7.04 17.07
C ALA A 33 -5.88 -8.21 17.81
N GLU A 34 -7.21 -8.21 18.00
CA GLU A 34 -7.96 -9.35 18.57
C GLU A 34 -7.81 -10.60 17.68
N PHE A 35 -7.67 -10.44 16.37
CA PHE A 35 -7.33 -11.52 15.43
C PHE A 35 -5.85 -11.94 15.49
N LYS A 36 -5.05 -11.35 16.38
CA LYS A 36 -3.61 -11.61 16.53
C LYS A 36 -2.81 -11.36 15.26
N SER A 37 -3.12 -10.27 14.58
CA SER A 37 -2.42 -9.87 13.36
C SER A 37 -1.00 -9.45 13.67
N ASP A 38 -0.03 -9.96 12.91
CA ASP A 38 1.36 -9.50 12.93
C ASP A 38 1.48 -8.12 12.23
N PHE A 39 0.61 -7.89 11.21
CA PHE A 39 0.52 -6.64 10.46
C PHE A 39 -0.91 -6.16 10.27
N ILE A 40 -1.08 -4.84 10.33
CA ILE A 40 -2.32 -4.17 9.96
C ILE A 40 -1.99 -3.17 8.86
N LEU A 41 -2.71 -3.24 7.73
CA LEU A 41 -2.57 -2.32 6.59
C LEU A 41 -3.77 -1.39 6.53
N PHE A 42 -3.52 -0.09 6.57
CA PHE A 42 -4.48 0.97 6.21
C PHE A 42 -4.26 1.43 4.77
N PRO A 43 -5.29 1.96 4.09
CA PRO A 43 -5.17 2.39 2.70
C PRO A 43 -4.44 3.74 2.54
N GLU A 44 -4.18 4.09 1.28
CA GLU A 44 -3.62 5.38 0.91
C GLU A 44 -4.57 6.53 1.30
N PHE A 45 -4.00 7.67 1.67
CA PHE A 45 -4.73 8.92 1.93
C PHE A 45 -5.81 8.87 3.02
N ILE A 46 -5.72 7.97 4.00
CA ILE A 46 -6.72 7.94 5.08
C ILE A 46 -6.81 9.26 5.83
N THR A 47 -5.70 10.00 5.92
CA THR A 47 -5.62 11.28 6.62
C THR A 47 -6.33 12.42 5.89
N THR A 48 -6.76 12.23 4.64
CA THR A 48 -7.63 13.20 3.94
C THR A 48 -8.96 13.41 4.67
N GLN A 49 -9.38 12.45 5.49
CA GLN A 49 -10.52 12.60 6.37
C GLN A 49 -10.40 13.83 7.30
N LEU A 50 -9.17 14.17 7.73
CA LEU A 50 -8.88 15.32 8.57
C LEU A 50 -9.15 16.66 7.86
N MET A 51 -9.19 16.68 6.54
CA MET A 51 -9.55 17.87 5.75
C MET A 51 -11.02 18.25 5.90
N SER A 52 -11.86 17.35 6.39
CA SER A 52 -13.27 17.62 6.65
C SER A 52 -13.53 18.37 7.96
N ILE A 53 -12.53 18.49 8.84
CA ILE A 53 -12.67 19.15 10.15
C ILE A 53 -12.96 20.66 9.97
N ASP A 54 -12.46 21.28 8.93
CA ASP A 54 -12.61 22.71 8.66
C ASP A 54 -13.45 22.94 7.40
N SER A 55 -14.63 22.31 7.36
CA SER A 55 -15.52 22.23 6.20
C SER A 55 -16.09 23.59 5.74
N ASP A 56 -15.97 24.65 6.57
CA ASP A 56 -16.33 26.01 6.17
C ASP A 56 -15.33 26.64 5.18
N ASN A 57 -14.17 26.03 5.03
CA ASN A 57 -13.14 26.45 4.10
C ASN A 57 -13.28 25.62 2.80
N ILE A 58 -14.04 26.14 1.83
CA ILE A 58 -14.33 25.52 0.53
C ILE A 58 -13.07 25.18 -0.28
N PHE A 59 -11.89 25.56 0.21
CA PHE A 59 -10.56 25.34 -0.40
C PHE A 59 -9.66 24.46 0.49
N SER A 60 -10.20 23.40 1.10
CA SER A 60 -9.35 22.44 1.81
C SER A 60 -8.34 21.83 0.83
N SER A 61 -7.09 22.23 0.97
CA SER A 61 -5.98 21.74 0.14
C SER A 61 -5.25 20.62 0.88
N ILE A 62 -4.74 19.65 0.13
CA ILE A 62 -3.91 18.57 0.65
C ILE A 62 -2.67 19.09 1.41
N ASN A 63 -2.26 20.34 1.14
CA ASN A 63 -1.19 21.07 1.82
C ASN A 63 -1.47 21.32 3.32
N GLN A 64 -2.71 21.10 3.78
CA GLN A 64 -3.05 21.21 5.19
C GLN A 64 -2.73 19.94 5.99
N LEU A 65 -2.53 18.80 5.33
CA LEU A 65 -2.29 17.53 6.01
C LEU A 65 -1.01 17.51 6.85
N PRO A 66 0.11 18.14 6.45
CA PRO A 66 1.34 18.15 7.24
C PRO A 66 1.19 18.67 8.67
N GLN A 67 0.22 19.56 8.96
CA GLN A 67 -0.05 20.04 10.32
C GLN A 67 -0.46 18.93 11.31
N PHE A 68 -0.97 17.80 10.79
CA PHE A 68 -1.40 16.66 11.60
C PHE A 68 -0.32 15.57 11.75
N THR A 69 0.88 15.76 11.16
CA THR A 69 1.93 14.74 11.13
C THR A 69 2.31 14.24 12.52
N GLU A 70 2.50 15.14 13.49
CA GLU A 70 2.87 14.75 14.85
C GLU A 70 1.75 13.95 15.54
N GLN A 71 0.50 14.38 15.39
CA GLN A 71 -0.65 13.67 15.97
C GLN A 71 -0.84 12.29 15.32
N TYR A 72 -0.64 12.20 13.99
CA TYR A 72 -0.68 10.95 13.26
C TYR A 72 0.42 9.98 13.73
N TYR A 73 1.67 10.46 13.90
CA TYR A 73 2.78 9.62 14.39
C TYR A 73 2.52 9.14 15.82
N ASN A 74 2.06 10.02 16.70
CA ASN A 74 1.78 9.68 18.09
C ASN A 74 0.67 8.63 18.20
N LEU A 75 -0.41 8.77 17.42
CA LEU A 75 -1.52 7.84 17.39
C LEU A 75 -1.06 6.44 16.97
N PHE A 76 -0.47 6.31 15.78
CA PHE A 76 -0.10 5.00 15.24
C PHE A 76 1.05 4.35 16.03
N SER A 77 2.04 5.12 16.49
CA SER A 77 3.12 4.59 17.35
C SER A 77 2.59 4.06 18.67
N SER A 78 1.65 4.77 19.31
CA SER A 78 1.03 4.33 20.55
C SER A 78 0.25 3.04 20.35
N LEU A 79 -0.55 2.96 19.28
CA LEU A 79 -1.34 1.78 18.96
C LEU A 79 -0.46 0.58 18.60
N ALA A 80 0.60 0.76 17.81
CA ALA A 80 1.54 -0.31 17.48
C ALA A 80 2.20 -0.89 18.74
N LYS A 81 2.59 -0.03 19.67
CA LYS A 81 3.17 -0.44 20.96
C LYS A 81 2.14 -1.13 21.85
N GLU A 82 0.93 -0.56 21.99
CA GLU A 82 -0.14 -1.10 22.83
C GLU A 82 -0.56 -2.50 22.39
N THR A 83 -0.69 -2.70 21.07
CA THR A 83 -1.17 -3.96 20.49
C THR A 83 -0.06 -4.94 20.16
N ASN A 84 1.20 -4.54 20.29
CA ASN A 84 2.38 -5.30 19.87
C ASN A 84 2.29 -5.77 18.41
N THR A 85 1.80 -4.91 17.51
CA THR A 85 1.52 -5.21 16.10
C THR A 85 2.21 -4.18 15.20
N HIS A 86 2.77 -4.62 14.07
CA HIS A 86 3.27 -3.69 13.05
C HIS A 86 2.08 -3.05 12.34
N ILE A 87 2.06 -1.73 12.24
CA ILE A 87 0.97 -1.03 11.56
C ILE A 87 1.53 -0.25 10.37
N ILE A 88 1.03 -0.55 9.19
CA ILE A 88 1.20 0.34 8.03
C ILE A 88 0.02 1.30 8.08
N GLY A 89 0.27 2.53 8.54
CA GLY A 89 -0.75 3.55 8.82
C GLY A 89 -1.38 4.15 7.55
N GLY A 90 -1.33 3.40 6.44
CA GLY A 90 -1.69 3.91 5.13
C GLY A 90 -0.65 4.92 4.65
N THR A 91 -1.11 5.97 3.95
CA THR A 91 -0.23 7.09 3.63
C THR A 91 -0.71 8.38 4.27
N HIS A 92 0.26 9.26 4.53
CA HIS A 92 0.07 10.61 5.02
C HIS A 92 0.94 11.57 4.22
N VAL A 93 0.40 12.74 3.88
CA VAL A 93 1.19 13.79 3.22
C VAL A 93 1.99 14.54 4.26
N ILE A 94 3.32 14.54 4.06
CA ILE A 94 4.25 15.28 4.92
C ILE A 94 4.96 16.36 4.13
N GLU A 95 5.47 17.36 4.82
CA GLU A 95 6.36 18.37 4.24
C GLU A 95 7.78 18.16 4.73
N GLU A 96 8.73 18.04 3.79
CA GLU A 96 10.15 17.98 4.07
C GLU A 96 10.90 18.95 3.13
N ASN A 97 11.68 19.87 3.69
CA ASN A 97 12.45 20.88 2.94
C ASN A 97 11.60 21.71 1.96
N GLY A 98 10.38 22.07 2.34
CA GLY A 98 9.45 22.84 1.52
C GLY A 98 8.84 22.08 0.34
N LYS A 99 8.93 20.75 0.35
CA LYS A 99 8.32 19.86 -0.64
C LYS A 99 7.32 18.90 0.04
N LEU A 100 6.25 18.59 -0.65
CA LEU A 100 5.24 17.63 -0.19
C LEU A 100 5.54 16.23 -0.72
N TYR A 101 5.38 15.25 0.14
CA TYR A 101 5.53 13.83 -0.18
C TYR A 101 4.33 13.04 0.32
N ASN A 102 3.82 12.13 -0.51
CA ASN A 102 2.86 11.11 -0.10
C ASN A 102 3.64 9.92 0.47
N VAL A 103 3.58 9.68 1.77
CA VAL A 103 4.48 8.73 2.46
C VAL A 103 3.69 7.65 3.17
N ALA A 104 3.99 6.40 2.86
CA ALA A 104 3.58 5.25 3.65
C ALA A 104 4.49 5.12 4.87
N HIS A 105 3.87 4.95 6.06
CA HIS A 105 4.58 4.82 7.31
C HIS A 105 4.34 3.45 7.92
N MET A 106 5.41 2.76 8.29
CA MET A 106 5.36 1.51 9.04
C MET A 106 5.76 1.76 10.48
N PHE A 107 4.80 1.62 11.38
CA PHE A 107 4.97 1.77 12.82
C PHE A 107 5.29 0.42 13.45
N TYR A 108 6.41 0.36 14.16
CA TYR A 108 6.88 -0.84 14.83
C TYR A 108 6.46 -0.86 16.31
N PRO A 109 6.22 -2.04 16.90
CA PRO A 109 5.95 -2.16 18.33
C PRO A 109 7.04 -1.59 19.24
N ASP A 110 8.28 -1.56 18.75
CA ASP A 110 9.45 -1.02 19.48
C ASP A 110 9.59 0.52 19.38
N GLY A 111 8.67 1.20 18.67
CA GLY A 111 8.63 2.65 18.53
C GLY A 111 9.37 3.19 17.32
N ARG A 112 10.06 2.36 16.53
CA ARG A 112 10.64 2.79 15.25
C ARG A 112 9.54 3.12 14.25
N ILE A 113 9.85 4.02 13.31
CA ILE A 113 8.97 4.36 12.19
C ILE A 113 9.79 4.17 10.91
N GLY A 114 9.32 3.28 10.02
CA GLY A 114 9.82 3.15 8.66
C GLY A 114 9.03 4.07 7.72
N LYS A 115 9.69 4.60 6.70
CA LYS A 115 9.07 5.48 5.71
C LYS A 115 9.32 4.94 4.30
N GLN A 116 8.29 4.94 3.47
CA GLN A 116 8.39 4.75 2.03
C GLN A 116 7.62 5.86 1.32
N PRO A 117 8.30 6.90 0.85
CA PRO A 117 7.67 7.87 -0.05
C PRO A 117 7.19 7.19 -1.33
N LYS A 118 6.02 7.57 -1.82
CA LYS A 118 5.49 7.11 -3.12
C LYS A 118 6.45 7.51 -4.22
N LEU A 119 6.78 6.56 -5.10
CA LEU A 119 7.83 6.75 -6.12
C LEU A 119 7.24 7.22 -7.45
N HIS A 120 6.09 6.68 -7.83
CA HIS A 120 5.39 7.04 -9.05
C HIS A 120 4.16 7.88 -8.68
N ILE A 121 4.22 9.14 -9.05
CA ILE A 121 3.19 10.13 -8.71
C ILE A 121 2.21 10.25 -9.85
N THR A 122 0.90 10.16 -9.55
CA THR A 122 -0.15 10.30 -10.57
C THR A 122 -0.20 11.73 -11.12
N PRO A 123 -0.75 11.94 -12.34
CA PRO A 123 -0.90 13.29 -12.88
C PRO A 123 -1.61 14.26 -11.93
N THR A 124 -2.70 13.84 -11.30
CA THR A 124 -3.42 14.67 -10.32
C THR A 124 -2.54 15.07 -9.13
N GLU A 125 -1.78 14.13 -8.57
CA GLU A 125 -0.85 14.41 -7.48
C GLU A 125 0.25 15.40 -7.88
N VAL A 126 0.71 15.34 -9.14
CA VAL A 126 1.71 16.30 -9.67
C VAL A 126 1.08 17.66 -9.93
N ASP A 127 0.02 17.68 -10.75
CA ASP A 127 -0.50 18.91 -11.35
C ASP A 127 -1.33 19.74 -10.37
N GLU A 128 -2.09 19.08 -9.49
CA GLU A 128 -3.01 19.74 -8.57
C GLU A 128 -2.44 19.86 -7.15
N TRP A 129 -1.67 18.86 -6.70
CA TRP A 129 -1.23 18.79 -5.31
C TRP A 129 0.26 19.04 -5.13
N ASN A 130 1.02 19.14 -6.20
CA ASN A 130 2.44 19.40 -6.19
C ASN A 130 3.24 18.39 -5.32
N ILE A 131 2.83 17.12 -5.34
CA ILE A 131 3.50 16.04 -4.64
C ILE A 131 4.81 15.71 -5.35
N THR A 132 5.87 15.60 -4.56
CA THR A 132 7.21 15.24 -5.04
C THR A 132 7.39 13.72 -5.00
N PRO A 133 7.95 13.08 -6.04
CA PRO A 133 8.27 11.66 -6.01
C PRO A 133 9.38 11.36 -4.99
N GLY A 134 9.29 10.16 -4.39
CA GLY A 134 10.36 9.62 -3.55
C GLY A 134 11.61 9.28 -4.36
N GLU A 135 12.76 9.22 -3.70
CA GLU A 135 14.06 9.02 -4.37
C GLU A 135 14.51 7.54 -4.41
N GLY A 136 13.88 6.65 -3.64
CA GLY A 136 14.31 5.25 -3.58
C GLY A 136 13.34 4.31 -2.88
N LEU A 137 13.49 3.04 -3.25
CA LEU A 137 12.73 1.93 -2.66
C LEU A 137 13.35 1.50 -1.34
N GLN A 138 12.50 1.30 -0.34
CA GLN A 138 12.85 0.69 0.93
C GLN A 138 12.24 -0.70 1.05
N VAL A 139 13.00 -1.64 1.61
CA VAL A 139 12.48 -2.91 2.12
C VAL A 139 12.67 -2.96 3.63
N PHE A 140 11.78 -3.64 4.32
CA PHE A 140 11.76 -3.71 5.77
C PHE A 140 11.99 -5.15 6.21
N PRO A 141 13.25 -5.52 6.56
CA PRO A 141 13.57 -6.84 7.09
C PRO A 141 12.97 -7.03 8.49
N LEU A 142 12.37 -8.18 8.73
CA LEU A 142 11.75 -8.57 9.99
C LEU A 142 12.15 -10.00 10.36
N SER A 143 11.82 -10.42 11.57
CA SER A 143 12.11 -11.81 12.03
C SER A 143 11.34 -12.88 11.23
N LYS A 144 10.22 -12.51 10.60
CA LYS A 144 9.35 -13.38 9.80
C LYS A 144 9.32 -13.00 8.33
N GLY A 145 10.47 -12.70 7.71
CA GLY A 145 10.53 -12.34 6.28
C GLY A 145 10.74 -10.83 6.04
N THR A 146 10.82 -10.46 4.78
CA THR A 146 11.04 -9.07 4.36
C THR A 146 9.79 -8.53 3.68
N VAL A 147 9.40 -7.31 4.00
CA VAL A 147 8.23 -6.67 3.40
C VAL A 147 8.63 -5.38 2.68
N ALA A 148 7.82 -4.98 1.69
CA ALA A 148 7.91 -3.66 1.07
C ALA A 148 6.51 -3.03 1.02
N VAL A 149 6.46 -1.69 0.99
CA VAL A 149 5.21 -0.94 0.81
C VAL A 149 5.29 -0.19 -0.51
N LEU A 150 4.36 -0.48 -1.41
CA LEU A 150 4.26 0.14 -2.74
C LEU A 150 2.86 0.73 -2.89
N THR A 151 2.78 2.04 -2.94
CA THR A 151 1.52 2.77 -2.81
C THR A 151 0.80 2.87 -4.15
N CYS A 152 -0.38 2.25 -4.27
CA CYS A 152 -1.35 2.46 -5.36
C CYS A 152 -0.70 2.40 -6.75
N TYR A 153 -0.45 3.55 -7.38
CA TYR A 153 0.15 3.67 -8.70
C TYR A 153 1.53 3.00 -8.82
N ASP A 154 2.31 2.92 -7.74
CA ASP A 154 3.60 2.21 -7.74
C ASP A 154 3.47 0.75 -8.21
N ILE A 155 2.38 0.05 -7.84
CA ILE A 155 2.21 -1.36 -8.19
C ILE A 155 1.96 -1.57 -9.70
N GLU A 156 1.56 -0.54 -10.42
CA GLU A 156 1.33 -0.61 -11.87
C GLU A 156 2.64 -0.73 -12.66
N PHE A 157 3.79 -0.40 -12.06
CA PHE A 157 5.12 -0.50 -12.66
C PHE A 157 5.80 -1.82 -12.25
N PRO A 158 6.05 -2.73 -13.22
CA PRO A 158 6.62 -4.05 -12.89
C PRO A 158 8.04 -3.96 -12.32
N GLU A 159 8.81 -2.97 -12.71
CA GLU A 159 10.21 -2.79 -12.34
C GLU A 159 10.37 -2.64 -10.82
N ILE A 160 9.51 -1.86 -10.17
CA ILE A 160 9.67 -1.58 -8.74
C ILE A 160 9.41 -2.82 -7.88
N VAL A 161 8.44 -3.66 -8.25
CA VAL A 161 8.20 -4.91 -7.52
C VAL A 161 9.32 -5.91 -7.80
N ARG A 162 9.87 -5.91 -9.01
CA ARG A 162 11.05 -6.70 -9.37
C ARG A 162 12.26 -6.30 -8.50
N MET A 163 12.46 -5.00 -8.28
CA MET A 163 13.50 -4.49 -7.39
C MET A 163 13.24 -4.90 -5.94
N ALA A 164 12.01 -4.71 -5.43
CA ALA A 164 11.64 -5.12 -4.07
C ALA A 164 11.93 -6.61 -3.85
N LYS A 165 11.55 -7.47 -4.81
CA LYS A 165 11.85 -8.90 -4.77
C LYS A 165 13.34 -9.19 -4.80
N ALA A 166 14.11 -8.50 -5.63
CA ALA A 166 15.57 -8.65 -5.68
C ALA A 166 16.24 -8.24 -4.37
N MET A 167 15.66 -7.27 -3.64
CA MET A 167 16.08 -6.85 -2.29
C MET A 167 15.55 -7.78 -1.19
N GLY A 168 14.85 -8.87 -1.54
CA GLY A 168 14.43 -9.92 -0.61
C GLY A 168 12.98 -9.86 -0.16
N ALA A 169 12.14 -8.97 -0.71
CA ALA A 169 10.74 -8.88 -0.30
C ALA A 169 9.97 -10.18 -0.59
N ASP A 170 9.23 -10.62 0.41
CA ASP A 170 8.32 -11.76 0.37
C ASP A 170 6.85 -11.32 0.28
N VAL A 171 6.56 -10.17 0.89
CA VAL A 171 5.22 -9.57 0.94
C VAL A 171 5.30 -8.12 0.49
N ILE A 172 4.43 -7.75 -0.43
CA ILE A 172 4.20 -6.37 -0.85
C ILE A 172 2.89 -5.89 -0.24
N PHE A 173 2.93 -4.82 0.53
CA PHE A 173 1.75 -4.11 0.99
C PHE A 173 1.44 -2.98 0.01
N CYS A 174 0.20 -2.94 -0.48
CA CYS A 174 -0.24 -1.97 -1.47
C CYS A 174 -1.45 -1.17 -0.94
N PRO A 175 -1.19 -0.14 -0.11
CA PRO A 175 -2.23 0.81 0.25
C PRO A 175 -2.66 1.60 -0.98
N SER A 176 -3.99 1.74 -1.21
CA SER A 176 -4.52 2.39 -2.40
C SER A 176 -5.65 3.35 -2.08
N CYS A 177 -5.87 4.30 -2.98
CA CYS A 177 -7.01 5.19 -2.98
C CYS A 177 -7.41 5.41 -4.45
N THR A 178 -8.58 4.93 -4.83
CA THR A 178 -9.10 5.03 -6.20
C THR A 178 -10.53 5.57 -6.15
N ASP A 179 -10.84 6.48 -7.05
CA ASP A 179 -12.13 7.18 -7.14
C ASP A 179 -13.15 6.41 -7.99
N ASP A 180 -12.68 5.53 -8.88
CA ASP A 180 -13.54 4.76 -9.77
C ASP A 180 -13.11 3.30 -9.95
N SER A 181 -13.96 2.54 -10.62
CA SER A 181 -13.72 1.13 -10.88
C SER A 181 -12.56 0.87 -11.85
N HIS A 182 -12.23 1.80 -12.77
CA HIS A 182 -11.13 1.63 -13.71
C HIS A 182 -9.79 1.72 -12.99
N GLY A 183 -9.60 2.76 -12.16
CA GLY A 183 -8.42 2.92 -11.31
C GLY A 183 -8.24 1.71 -10.39
N PHE A 184 -9.31 1.31 -9.71
CA PHE A 184 -9.29 0.13 -8.86
C PHE A 184 -8.85 -1.14 -9.61
N HIS A 185 -9.41 -1.41 -10.79
CA HIS A 185 -9.07 -2.62 -11.54
C HIS A 185 -7.65 -2.60 -12.11
N ARG A 186 -7.12 -1.43 -12.52
CA ARG A 186 -5.70 -1.33 -12.91
C ARG A 186 -4.79 -1.75 -11.77
N VAL A 187 -5.00 -1.19 -10.57
CA VAL A 187 -4.24 -1.57 -9.36
C VAL A 187 -4.44 -3.06 -9.05
N ARG A 188 -5.68 -3.56 -9.04
CA ARG A 188 -6.00 -4.95 -8.73
C ARG A 188 -5.34 -5.94 -9.68
N TYR A 189 -5.43 -5.71 -11.00
CA TYR A 189 -4.83 -6.58 -12.00
C TYR A 189 -3.29 -6.51 -11.97
N SER A 190 -2.74 -5.35 -11.68
CA SER A 190 -1.31 -5.19 -11.45
C SER A 190 -0.87 -5.98 -10.22
N CYS A 191 -1.59 -5.94 -9.10
CA CYS A 191 -1.30 -6.77 -7.94
C CYS A 191 -1.22 -8.26 -8.30
N HIS A 192 -2.19 -8.77 -9.07
CA HIS A 192 -2.16 -10.17 -9.54
C HIS A 192 -0.94 -10.46 -10.41
N ALA A 193 -0.63 -9.59 -11.38
CA ALA A 193 0.54 -9.77 -12.23
C ALA A 193 1.84 -9.84 -11.39
N ARG A 194 1.98 -8.95 -10.40
CA ARG A 194 3.17 -8.90 -9.53
C ARG A 194 3.35 -10.14 -8.69
N THR A 195 2.25 -10.76 -8.20
CA THR A 195 2.37 -12.02 -7.44
C THR A 195 2.86 -13.17 -8.32
N ILE A 196 2.41 -13.23 -9.57
CA ILE A 196 2.79 -14.27 -10.54
C ILE A 196 4.24 -14.08 -10.99
N GLU A 197 4.60 -12.88 -11.41
CA GLU A 197 5.91 -12.57 -11.99
C GLU A 197 7.05 -12.71 -10.98
N ASN A 198 6.80 -12.42 -9.71
CA ASN A 198 7.83 -12.32 -8.69
C ASN A 198 7.71 -13.39 -7.59
N GLN A 199 6.65 -14.19 -7.62
CA GLN A 199 6.35 -15.20 -6.60
C GLN A 199 6.42 -14.58 -5.19
N VAL A 200 5.62 -13.53 -4.97
CA VAL A 200 5.44 -12.81 -3.69
C VAL A 200 3.97 -12.79 -3.31
N TYR A 201 3.66 -12.55 -2.04
CA TYR A 201 2.31 -12.15 -1.65
C TYR A 201 2.08 -10.66 -1.90
N VAL A 202 0.86 -10.28 -2.23
CA VAL A 202 0.42 -8.88 -2.20
C VAL A 202 -0.78 -8.75 -1.28
N VAL A 203 -0.69 -7.83 -0.33
CA VAL A 203 -1.80 -7.42 0.54
C VAL A 203 -2.20 -6.02 0.11
N THR A 204 -3.42 -5.87 -0.40
CA THR A 204 -3.92 -4.57 -0.87
C THR A 204 -5.19 -4.18 -0.15
N THR A 205 -5.40 -2.88 0.00
CA THR A 205 -6.64 -2.32 0.53
C THR A 205 -6.90 -0.95 -0.08
N GLY A 206 -8.13 -0.47 0.03
CA GLY A 206 -8.55 0.82 -0.49
C GLY A 206 -9.44 1.59 0.47
N THR A 207 -9.49 2.91 0.29
CA THR A 207 -10.51 3.76 0.89
C THR A 207 -11.87 3.47 0.27
N VAL A 208 -12.92 3.55 1.08
CA VAL A 208 -14.32 3.47 0.65
C VAL A 208 -15.11 4.64 1.25
N GLY A 209 -16.36 4.84 0.84
CA GLY A 209 -17.13 5.99 1.29
C GLY A 209 -16.80 7.27 0.53
N ALA A 210 -17.05 8.43 1.14
CA ALA A 210 -16.90 9.72 0.49
C ALA A 210 -16.65 10.86 1.48
N LEU A 211 -15.92 11.88 1.02
CA LEU A 211 -15.80 13.19 1.68
C LEU A 211 -16.38 14.25 0.75
N PRO A 212 -17.66 14.60 0.88
CA PRO A 212 -18.33 15.51 -0.07
C PRO A 212 -17.70 16.92 -0.15
N THR A 213 -17.02 17.35 0.89
CA THR A 213 -16.37 18.68 0.99
C THR A 213 -14.92 18.66 0.48
N VAL A 214 -14.38 17.50 0.10
CA VAL A 214 -13.01 17.33 -0.41
C VAL A 214 -13.09 16.87 -1.86
N ASP A 215 -12.78 17.75 -2.81
CA ASP A 215 -13.06 17.55 -4.24
C ASP A 215 -12.63 16.20 -4.81
N PHE A 216 -11.41 15.76 -4.52
CA PHE A 216 -10.84 14.51 -5.02
C PHE A 216 -11.22 13.27 -4.18
N MET A 217 -12.03 13.42 -3.11
CA MET A 217 -12.49 12.34 -2.24
C MET A 217 -14.02 12.18 -2.25
N ARG A 218 -14.71 12.73 -3.24
CA ARG A 218 -16.19 12.67 -3.39
C ARG A 218 -16.70 11.27 -3.68
N ALA A 219 -15.86 10.40 -4.18
CA ALA A 219 -16.13 8.99 -4.40
C ALA A 219 -14.88 8.17 -4.15
N ASN A 220 -15.04 6.99 -3.57
CA ASN A 220 -13.96 6.03 -3.40
C ASN A 220 -14.47 4.65 -3.78
N TYR A 221 -13.66 3.92 -4.55
CA TYR A 221 -13.96 2.56 -4.97
C TYR A 221 -12.85 1.63 -4.47
N GLY A 222 -13.18 0.76 -3.52
CA GLY A 222 -12.19 -0.08 -2.86
C GLY A 222 -12.68 -1.47 -2.54
N GLN A 223 -11.73 -2.40 -2.50
CA GLN A 223 -11.90 -3.78 -2.05
C GLN A 223 -10.56 -4.31 -1.56
N ALA A 224 -10.47 -4.64 -0.29
CA ALA A 224 -9.27 -5.25 0.28
C ALA A 224 -9.09 -6.68 -0.23
N ALA A 225 -7.85 -7.13 -0.39
CA ALA A 225 -7.55 -8.52 -0.72
C ALA A 225 -6.15 -8.94 -0.28
N VAL A 226 -6.00 -10.25 -0.08
CA VAL A 226 -4.72 -10.93 0.03
C VAL A 226 -4.56 -11.82 -1.20
N ILE A 227 -3.55 -11.52 -2.00
CA ILE A 227 -3.28 -12.12 -3.31
C ILE A 227 -2.02 -12.97 -3.21
N THR A 228 -2.07 -14.15 -3.83
CA THR A 228 -1.01 -15.16 -3.80
C THR A 228 -0.45 -15.39 -5.20
N PRO A 229 0.74 -15.98 -5.34
CA PRO A 229 1.13 -16.59 -6.59
C PRO A 229 0.04 -17.54 -7.09
N ASN A 230 -0.18 -17.57 -8.42
CA ASN A 230 -1.19 -18.45 -9.01
C ASN A 230 -0.55 -19.79 -9.42
N ASP A 231 -0.18 -20.61 -8.43
CA ASP A 231 0.40 -21.93 -8.58
C ASP A 231 -0.11 -22.88 -7.49
N VAL A 232 -0.01 -24.18 -7.71
CA VAL A 232 -0.37 -25.20 -6.70
C VAL A 232 0.66 -25.16 -5.56
N PRO A 233 0.21 -25.12 -4.28
CA PRO A 233 -1.14 -25.35 -3.77
C PRO A 233 -1.91 -24.07 -3.39
N PHE A 234 -1.53 -22.90 -3.91
CA PHE A 234 -2.27 -21.66 -3.68
C PHE A 234 -3.68 -21.71 -4.31
N PRO A 235 -4.61 -20.83 -3.87
CA PRO A 235 -5.93 -20.76 -4.47
C PRO A 235 -5.90 -20.55 -5.98
N GLN A 236 -6.75 -21.24 -6.73
CA GLN A 236 -6.76 -21.24 -8.22
C GLN A 236 -6.92 -19.85 -8.84
N ARG A 237 -7.61 -18.91 -8.16
CA ARG A 237 -7.75 -17.53 -8.61
C ARG A 237 -6.61 -16.63 -8.14
N GLY A 238 -5.64 -17.17 -7.37
CA GLY A 238 -4.61 -16.36 -6.73
C GLY A 238 -5.16 -15.40 -5.66
N ILE A 239 -6.37 -15.62 -5.14
CA ILE A 239 -6.99 -14.81 -4.10
C ILE A 239 -7.20 -15.69 -2.87
N MET A 240 -6.51 -15.35 -1.77
CA MET A 240 -6.66 -16.03 -0.49
C MET A 240 -7.93 -15.58 0.23
N ILE A 241 -8.15 -14.28 0.26
CA ILE A 241 -9.35 -13.63 0.77
C ILE A 241 -9.53 -12.29 0.06
N GLU A 242 -10.77 -11.87 -0.12
CA GLU A 242 -11.13 -10.52 -0.56
C GLU A 242 -12.36 -10.05 0.22
N GLY A 243 -12.48 -8.74 0.41
CA GLY A 243 -13.63 -8.11 1.02
C GLY A 243 -14.78 -7.91 0.03
N ASP A 244 -15.87 -7.34 0.50
CA ASP A 244 -16.96 -6.86 -0.36
C ASP A 244 -16.61 -5.49 -0.93
N ILE A 245 -16.99 -5.26 -2.19
CA ILE A 245 -16.75 -3.97 -2.86
C ILE A 245 -17.43 -2.83 -2.11
N ASN A 246 -16.69 -1.75 -1.83
CA ASN A 246 -17.17 -0.51 -1.23
C ASN A 246 -17.82 -0.64 0.17
N ASN A 247 -17.60 -1.75 0.86
CA ASN A 247 -18.04 -1.94 2.23
C ASN A 247 -16.90 -1.67 3.22
N ASP A 248 -17.28 -1.16 4.40
CA ASP A 248 -16.41 -1.01 5.54
C ASP A 248 -16.12 -2.38 6.17
N MET A 249 -14.86 -2.81 6.20
CA MET A 249 -14.50 -4.10 6.77
C MET A 249 -13.00 -4.30 6.99
N ILE A 250 -12.66 -5.38 7.70
CA ILE A 250 -11.30 -5.90 7.83
C ILE A 250 -11.26 -7.30 7.24
N VAL A 251 -10.32 -7.56 6.34
CA VAL A 251 -10.01 -8.92 5.89
C VAL A 251 -8.72 -9.39 6.55
N THR A 252 -8.70 -10.64 7.03
CA THR A 252 -7.55 -11.22 7.74
C THR A 252 -7.17 -12.57 7.13
N ALA A 253 -5.87 -12.79 6.91
CA ALA A 253 -5.34 -14.05 6.38
C ALA A 253 -3.98 -14.40 6.99
N ASP A 254 -3.65 -15.70 6.93
CA ASP A 254 -2.34 -16.24 7.29
C ASP A 254 -1.51 -16.50 6.04
N LEU A 255 -0.45 -15.73 5.84
CA LEU A 255 0.52 -15.94 4.78
C LEU A 255 1.51 -17.05 5.20
N ASP A 256 1.59 -18.14 4.45
CA ASP A 256 2.56 -19.20 4.71
C ASP A 256 3.83 -18.96 3.89
N LEU A 257 4.87 -18.43 4.54
CA LEU A 257 6.13 -18.11 3.89
C LEU A 257 6.95 -19.37 3.55
N ASP A 258 6.82 -20.45 4.32
CA ASP A 258 7.49 -21.72 3.99
C ASP A 258 6.92 -22.28 2.67
N LEU A 259 5.59 -22.22 2.53
CA LEU A 259 4.93 -22.57 1.28
C LEU A 259 5.37 -21.71 0.11
N LEU A 260 5.49 -20.39 0.33
CA LEU A 260 5.98 -19.47 -0.69
C LEU A 260 7.39 -19.83 -1.15
N TYR A 261 8.27 -20.17 -0.21
CA TYR A 261 9.65 -20.59 -0.54
C TYR A 261 9.68 -21.93 -1.26
N GLU A 262 8.84 -22.88 -0.86
CA GLU A 262 8.72 -24.15 -1.55
C GLU A 262 8.26 -23.99 -3.01
N VAL A 263 7.25 -23.16 -3.26
CA VAL A 263 6.74 -22.89 -4.61
C VAL A 263 7.78 -22.15 -5.47
N ARG A 264 8.58 -21.27 -4.88
CA ARG A 264 9.71 -20.62 -5.60
C ARG A 264 10.74 -21.61 -6.10
N GLU A 265 10.93 -22.73 -5.39
CA GLU A 265 11.93 -23.75 -5.73
C GLU A 265 11.35 -24.89 -6.58
N LYS A 266 10.10 -25.31 -6.29
CA LYS A 266 9.51 -26.55 -6.79
C LYS A 266 8.11 -26.37 -7.39
N GLY A 267 7.64 -25.15 -7.58
CA GLY A 267 6.33 -24.88 -8.20
C GLY A 267 6.23 -25.43 -9.62
N SER A 268 5.01 -25.45 -10.17
CA SER A 268 4.76 -25.89 -11.53
C SER A 268 5.49 -25.00 -12.56
N VAL A 269 5.69 -23.74 -12.21
CA VAL A 269 6.55 -22.77 -12.92
C VAL A 269 7.33 -21.95 -11.88
N THR A 270 8.53 -21.52 -12.23
CA THR A 270 9.41 -20.74 -11.34
C THR A 270 9.75 -19.41 -12.00
N THR A 271 8.72 -18.59 -12.21
CA THR A 271 8.77 -17.35 -13.00
C THR A 271 9.87 -16.38 -12.57
N TRP A 272 10.20 -16.32 -11.28
CA TRP A 272 11.32 -15.52 -10.81
C TRP A 272 12.67 -16.10 -11.23
N ARG A 273 12.89 -17.41 -11.07
CA ARG A 273 14.15 -18.09 -11.37
C ARG A 273 14.41 -18.19 -12.87
N ASP A 274 13.36 -18.46 -13.66
CA ASP A 274 13.46 -18.79 -15.08
C ASP A 274 13.55 -17.56 -15.99
N ARG A 275 13.72 -16.37 -15.40
CA ARG A 275 13.92 -15.13 -16.17
C ARG A 275 15.17 -15.22 -17.03
N ARG A 276 15.03 -14.84 -18.28
CA ARG A 276 16.13 -14.75 -19.24
C ARG A 276 16.85 -13.39 -19.09
N VAL A 277 17.48 -13.18 -17.92
CA VAL A 277 18.20 -11.95 -17.62
C VAL A 277 19.30 -11.60 -18.62
N ASP A 278 19.77 -12.62 -19.34
CA ASP A 278 20.69 -12.49 -20.47
C ASP A 278 20.08 -11.81 -21.70
N LEU A 279 18.74 -11.83 -21.82
CA LEU A 279 17.98 -11.22 -22.91
C LEU A 279 17.37 -9.86 -22.55
N TYR A 280 17.50 -9.42 -21.30
CA TYR A 280 16.95 -8.14 -20.84
C TYR A 280 18.08 -7.13 -20.56
N PRO A 281 18.97 -6.85 -21.56
CA PRO A 281 19.89 -5.75 -21.41
C PRO A 281 19.10 -4.44 -21.35
N ASP A 282 19.73 -3.45 -20.82
CA ASP A 282 19.20 -2.11 -20.59
C ASP A 282 18.11 -1.68 -21.57
N PHE A 283 16.84 -1.64 -21.09
CA PHE A 283 15.73 -1.14 -21.90
C PHE A 283 15.98 0.28 -22.41
N GLU A 284 16.71 1.10 -21.65
CA GLU A 284 17.10 2.43 -22.06
C GLU A 284 18.06 2.40 -23.26
N GLU A 285 18.97 1.42 -23.31
CA GLU A 285 19.88 1.24 -24.43
C GLU A 285 19.12 0.81 -25.70
N LEU A 286 18.15 -0.10 -25.56
CA LEU A 286 17.26 -0.49 -26.67
C LEU A 286 16.42 0.66 -27.20
N VAL A 287 15.93 1.55 -26.33
CA VAL A 287 15.18 2.76 -26.72
C VAL A 287 16.07 3.75 -27.45
N LYS A 288 17.32 3.92 -27.02
CA LYS A 288 18.31 4.77 -27.70
C LYS A 288 18.61 4.24 -29.10
N ILE A 289 18.93 2.94 -29.23
CA ILE A 289 19.18 2.29 -30.52
C ILE A 289 17.99 2.45 -31.46
N LYS A 290 16.77 2.29 -30.97
CA LYS A 290 15.57 2.46 -31.78
C LYS A 290 15.42 3.90 -32.30
N ASN A 291 15.69 4.88 -31.46
CA ASN A 291 15.60 6.30 -31.84
C ASN A 291 16.68 6.69 -32.86
N GLU A 292 17.88 6.09 -32.78
CA GLU A 292 18.94 6.26 -33.78
C GLU A 292 18.64 5.60 -35.12
N LEU A 293 17.84 4.52 -35.14
CA LEU A 293 17.46 3.80 -36.36
C LEU A 293 16.25 4.43 -37.09
N ILE A 294 15.49 5.29 -36.42
CA ILE A 294 14.26 5.92 -36.95
C ILE A 294 14.51 7.40 -37.32
N GLY A 295 15.60 8.02 -36.87
CA GLY A 295 16.04 9.37 -37.24
C GLY A 295 16.89 9.36 -38.48
#